data_f76bd61f94d80dc4757e20779467e7bd
#
_entry.id   f76bd61f94d80dc4757e20779467e7bd
#
_cell.length_a   1.000
_cell.length_b   1.000
_cell.length_c   1.000
_cell.angle_alpha   90.00
_cell.angle_beta   90.00
_cell.angle_gamma   90.00
#
_symmetry.space_group_name_H-M   'P 1'
#
loop_
_entity.id
_entity.type
_entity.pdbx_description
1 polymer ?
#
loop_
_entity_poly.entity_id
_entity_poly.type
_entity_poly.pdbx_seq_one_letter_code
_entity_poly.pdbx_strand_id
1 'polypeptide(L)'
;MTIPRQIGIDIGEKLPLEDAIAWAARHRVTIIDVQLDGGRNAFTTLDPTRARSIRAACDRDGIDLGLHTSSAVNVAELAPLVGYAVDAYLRGYIDAAAALGAHWVTVHAGYHFSTLVTQRMEAGLARLRRAVAYAETKHVTLLLENLNKEPPDAEVHYLAHTIEEWRWYYEKIQSPCFALSFTANHAHLLADGVIGFLNAIPLDRVREVRLADCFRHGKEQHLLPGQGDFDFPGLFRDLDARGFTGHYMNAFDAIDDMLAARAAFMTPAFTMMT
;
A
#
# COMPACT_ATOMS: atom_id res chain seq x y z
N MET A 1 1.38 22.94 -16.94
CA MET A 1 1.43 21.60 -17.57
C MET A 1 1.15 20.62 -16.47
N THR A 2 0.06 19.87 -16.54
CA THR A 2 -0.25 18.80 -15.59
C THR A 2 0.74 17.65 -15.83
N ILE A 3 1.44 17.23 -14.79
CA ILE A 3 2.33 16.07 -14.87
C ILE A 3 1.43 14.84 -15.12
N PRO A 4 1.74 13.96 -16.09
CA PRO A 4 0.94 12.76 -16.31
C PRO A 4 0.89 11.94 -15.04
N ARG A 5 -0.30 11.46 -14.64
CA ARG A 5 -0.46 10.61 -13.46
C ARG A 5 0.32 9.31 -13.62
N GLN A 6 1.13 9.00 -12.63
CA GLN A 6 1.84 7.72 -12.57
C GLN A 6 0.93 6.69 -11.90
N ILE A 7 0.33 5.81 -12.69
CA ILE A 7 -0.61 4.80 -12.19
C ILE A 7 0.00 3.41 -12.37
N GLY A 8 0.23 2.75 -11.27
CA GLY A 8 0.75 1.39 -11.17
C GLY A 8 -0.37 0.34 -11.06
N ILE A 9 0.05 -0.90 -10.97
CA ILE A 9 -0.80 -2.09 -10.87
C ILE A 9 -0.36 -2.95 -9.68
N ASP A 10 -1.28 -3.25 -8.78
CA ASP A 10 -1.09 -4.21 -7.70
C ASP A 10 -1.13 -5.64 -8.27
N ILE A 11 0.04 -6.20 -8.48
CA ILE A 11 0.17 -7.60 -8.90
C ILE A 11 -0.09 -8.55 -7.71
N GLY A 12 0.28 -8.14 -6.48
CA GLY A 12 0.15 -8.97 -5.30
C GLY A 12 0.86 -10.32 -5.47
N GLU A 13 0.10 -11.42 -5.33
CA GLU A 13 0.56 -12.80 -5.56
C GLU A 13 0.08 -13.40 -6.89
N LYS A 14 -0.61 -12.62 -7.73
CA LYS A 14 -1.26 -13.10 -8.96
C LYS A 14 -0.28 -13.63 -10.02
N LEU A 15 0.95 -13.11 -10.02
CA LEU A 15 2.03 -13.56 -10.90
C LEU A 15 3.32 -13.82 -10.10
N PRO A 16 4.13 -14.79 -10.53
CA PRO A 16 5.52 -14.87 -10.10
C PRO A 16 6.27 -13.57 -10.45
N LEU A 17 7.24 -13.18 -9.62
CA LEU A 17 7.91 -11.89 -9.69
C LEU A 17 8.54 -11.61 -11.06
N GLU A 18 9.20 -12.61 -11.65
CA GLU A 18 9.79 -12.50 -12.99
C GLU A 18 8.72 -12.30 -14.08
N ASP A 19 7.60 -13.04 -13.94
CA ASP A 19 6.47 -12.95 -14.88
C ASP A 19 5.76 -11.60 -14.73
N ALA A 20 5.65 -11.06 -13.50
CA ALA A 20 5.11 -9.74 -13.22
C ALA A 20 5.91 -8.63 -13.90
N ILE A 21 7.24 -8.67 -13.79
CA ILE A 21 8.14 -7.70 -14.45
C ILE A 21 8.03 -7.80 -15.98
N ALA A 22 8.08 -9.03 -16.52
CA ALA A 22 7.94 -9.24 -17.96
C ALA A 22 6.57 -8.80 -18.48
N TRP A 23 5.50 -9.00 -17.70
CA TRP A 23 4.16 -8.52 -18.00
C TRP A 23 4.13 -6.98 -17.99
N ALA A 24 4.66 -6.35 -16.95
CA ALA A 24 4.71 -4.90 -16.81
C ALA A 24 5.45 -4.24 -17.99
N ALA A 25 6.61 -4.79 -18.38
CA ALA A 25 7.38 -4.32 -19.53
C ALA A 25 6.57 -4.40 -20.83
N ARG A 26 5.89 -5.55 -21.10
CA ARG A 26 5.07 -5.73 -22.29
C ARG A 26 3.91 -4.72 -22.38
N HIS A 27 3.30 -4.38 -21.22
CA HIS A 27 2.15 -3.48 -21.14
C HIS A 27 2.52 -2.02 -20.84
N ARG A 28 3.81 -1.70 -20.80
CA ARG A 28 4.33 -0.36 -20.48
C ARG A 28 3.80 0.16 -19.13
N VAL A 29 3.70 -0.74 -18.16
CA VAL A 29 3.41 -0.42 -16.77
C VAL A 29 4.75 -0.21 -16.06
N THR A 30 4.98 0.99 -15.55
CA THR A 30 6.27 1.37 -14.94
C THR A 30 6.27 1.27 -13.43
N ILE A 31 5.13 0.97 -12.81
CA ILE A 31 4.99 0.88 -11.35
C ILE A 31 4.18 -0.37 -11.04
N ILE A 32 4.74 -1.27 -10.25
CA ILE A 32 4.05 -2.47 -9.75
C ILE A 32 4.39 -2.70 -8.29
N ASP A 33 3.49 -3.32 -7.53
CA ASP A 33 3.84 -3.93 -6.27
C ASP A 33 3.49 -5.42 -6.23
N VAL A 34 4.21 -6.16 -5.37
CA VAL A 34 4.07 -7.61 -5.23
C VAL A 34 4.14 -8.01 -3.76
N GLN A 35 3.56 -9.18 -3.46
CA GLN A 35 3.67 -9.84 -2.15
C GLN A 35 4.68 -10.99 -2.20
N LEU A 36 5.38 -11.19 -1.07
CA LEU A 36 6.43 -12.22 -0.95
C LEU A 36 6.06 -13.32 0.06
N ASP A 37 4.76 -13.51 0.31
CA ASP A 37 4.29 -14.39 1.39
C ASP A 37 4.19 -15.86 0.95
N GLY A 38 4.06 -16.14 -0.33
CA GLY A 38 3.79 -17.50 -0.77
C GLY A 38 4.32 -17.88 -2.14
N GLY A 39 4.19 -19.16 -2.46
CA GLY A 39 4.48 -19.72 -3.76
C GLY A 39 5.90 -19.45 -4.27
N ARG A 40 6.02 -19.10 -5.55
CA ARG A 40 7.29 -18.75 -6.20
C ARG A 40 7.86 -17.40 -5.75
N ASN A 41 7.05 -16.57 -5.08
CA ASN A 41 7.47 -15.28 -4.54
C ASN A 41 7.96 -15.35 -3.09
N ALA A 42 7.78 -16.49 -2.39
CA ALA A 42 8.16 -16.63 -0.99
C ALA A 42 9.62 -16.23 -0.73
N PHE A 43 9.90 -15.59 0.41
CA PHE A 43 11.26 -15.18 0.82
C PHE A 43 12.31 -16.27 0.67
N THR A 44 11.94 -17.51 0.99
CA THR A 44 12.83 -18.67 0.92
C THR A 44 13.31 -19.00 -0.50
N THR A 45 12.65 -18.46 -1.51
CA THR A 45 13.00 -18.64 -2.93
C THR A 45 13.86 -17.51 -3.47
N LEU A 46 14.07 -16.45 -2.71
CA LEU A 46 14.79 -15.24 -3.13
C LEU A 46 16.28 -15.35 -2.74
N ASP A 47 17.04 -16.12 -3.50
CA ASP A 47 18.49 -16.14 -3.36
C ASP A 47 19.16 -14.87 -3.96
N PRO A 48 20.43 -14.58 -3.61
CA PRO A 48 21.12 -13.38 -4.10
C PRO A 48 21.25 -13.29 -5.63
N THR A 49 21.29 -14.42 -6.35
CA THR A 49 21.39 -14.43 -7.82
C THR A 49 20.07 -14.06 -8.45
N ARG A 50 18.99 -14.66 -7.96
CA ARG A 50 17.62 -14.33 -8.36
C ARG A 50 17.31 -12.85 -8.09
N ALA A 51 17.63 -12.34 -6.89
CA ALA A 51 17.39 -10.94 -6.55
C ALA A 51 18.12 -9.98 -7.48
N ARG A 52 19.40 -10.23 -7.80
CA ARG A 52 20.15 -9.41 -8.76
C ARG A 52 19.57 -9.45 -10.17
N SER A 53 19.09 -10.61 -10.60
CA SER A 53 18.48 -10.78 -11.93
C SER A 53 17.18 -9.98 -12.05
N ILE A 54 16.35 -10.02 -11.01
CA ILE A 54 15.09 -9.26 -10.90
C ILE A 54 15.37 -7.76 -10.90
N ARG A 55 16.30 -7.30 -10.05
CA ARG A 55 16.70 -5.91 -10.01
C ARG A 55 17.19 -5.41 -11.39
N ALA A 56 18.06 -6.17 -12.03
CA ALA A 56 18.56 -5.82 -13.37
C ALA A 56 17.45 -5.77 -14.42
N ALA A 57 16.39 -6.58 -14.28
CA ALA A 57 15.24 -6.53 -15.16
C ALA A 57 14.41 -5.26 -14.91
N CYS A 58 14.15 -4.90 -13.66
CA CYS A 58 13.47 -3.65 -13.30
C CYS A 58 14.23 -2.43 -13.82
N ASP A 59 15.55 -2.37 -13.58
CA ASP A 59 16.42 -1.26 -14.03
C ASP A 59 16.40 -1.13 -15.57
N ARG A 60 16.51 -2.25 -16.31
CA ARG A 60 16.50 -2.29 -17.77
C ARG A 60 15.19 -1.78 -18.36
N ASP A 61 14.06 -2.18 -17.75
CA ASP A 61 12.73 -1.94 -18.29
C ASP A 61 12.06 -0.69 -17.67
N GLY A 62 12.76 0.02 -16.76
CA GLY A 62 12.30 1.24 -16.11
C GLY A 62 11.07 0.99 -15.23
N ILE A 63 11.10 -0.10 -14.45
CA ILE A 63 10.00 -0.50 -13.58
C ILE A 63 10.36 -0.18 -12.13
N ASP A 64 9.56 0.68 -11.50
CA ASP A 64 9.58 0.94 -10.07
C ASP A 64 8.83 -0.19 -9.35
N LEU A 65 9.56 -1.01 -8.63
CA LEU A 65 9.04 -2.13 -7.86
C LEU A 65 8.74 -1.69 -6.43
N GLY A 66 7.53 -1.98 -5.97
CA GLY A 66 7.13 -1.94 -4.58
C GLY A 66 6.89 -3.34 -4.02
N LEU A 67 6.92 -3.45 -2.71
CA LEU A 67 6.51 -4.65 -1.98
C LEU A 67 5.33 -4.31 -1.08
N HIS A 68 4.42 -5.26 -0.88
CA HIS A 68 3.26 -5.11 -0.01
C HIS A 68 3.20 -6.26 0.99
N THR A 69 3.21 -5.96 2.30
CA THR A 69 3.10 -6.99 3.35
C THR A 69 1.66 -7.50 3.45
N SER A 70 1.47 -8.74 3.93
CA SER A 70 0.11 -9.26 4.18
C SER A 70 -0.53 -8.57 5.38
N SER A 71 -1.77 -8.08 5.24
CA SER A 71 -2.57 -7.55 6.33
C SER A 71 -2.99 -8.62 7.35
N ALA A 72 -2.92 -9.90 6.98
CA ALA A 72 -3.14 -11.03 7.87
C ALA A 72 -2.05 -11.20 8.94
N VAL A 73 -0.85 -10.62 8.73
CA VAL A 73 0.22 -10.63 9.72
C VAL A 73 -0.01 -9.52 10.74
N ASN A 74 -0.35 -9.90 11.98
CA ASN A 74 -0.69 -8.92 13.00
C ASN A 74 0.54 -8.17 13.54
N VAL A 75 0.81 -7.00 13.01
CA VAL A 75 1.88 -6.10 13.49
C VAL A 75 1.65 -5.66 14.94
N ALA A 76 0.41 -5.66 15.42
CA ALA A 76 0.02 -5.36 16.81
C ALA A 76 0.04 -6.58 17.74
N GLU A 77 0.80 -7.63 17.41
CA GLU A 77 0.85 -8.86 18.21
C GLU A 77 1.44 -8.64 19.60
N LEU A 78 0.78 -9.20 20.62
CA LEU A 78 1.18 -9.09 22.03
C LEU A 78 1.93 -10.33 22.55
N ALA A 79 1.69 -11.51 21.97
CA ALA A 79 2.38 -12.73 22.38
C ALA A 79 3.87 -12.67 22.00
N PRO A 80 4.82 -12.78 22.97
CA PRO A 80 6.23 -12.47 22.69
C PRO A 80 6.84 -13.31 21.57
N LEU A 81 6.60 -14.62 21.55
CA LEU A 81 7.19 -15.51 20.54
C LEU A 81 6.62 -15.22 19.13
N VAL A 82 5.32 -14.97 19.02
CA VAL A 82 4.70 -14.57 17.76
C VAL A 82 5.20 -13.19 17.34
N GLY A 83 5.33 -12.27 18.30
CA GLY A 83 5.90 -10.95 18.07
C GLY A 83 7.31 -10.98 17.49
N TYR A 84 8.18 -11.90 17.93
CA TYR A 84 9.50 -12.10 17.29
C TYR A 84 9.39 -12.58 15.85
N ALA A 85 8.43 -13.45 15.54
CA ALA A 85 8.20 -13.90 14.18
C ALA A 85 7.72 -12.74 13.28
N VAL A 86 6.86 -11.86 13.81
CA VAL A 86 6.41 -10.65 13.09
C VAL A 86 7.56 -9.66 12.88
N ASP A 87 8.43 -9.46 13.87
CA ASP A 87 9.64 -8.65 13.71
C ASP A 87 10.56 -9.24 12.61
N ALA A 88 10.73 -10.56 12.57
CA ALA A 88 11.51 -11.25 11.55
C ALA A 88 10.86 -11.12 10.15
N TYR A 89 9.54 -11.20 10.07
CA TYR A 89 8.76 -11.01 8.85
C TYR A 89 8.98 -9.62 8.24
N LEU A 90 8.83 -8.56 9.04
CA LEU A 90 9.05 -7.19 8.57
C LEU A 90 10.51 -6.97 8.11
N ARG A 91 11.48 -7.52 8.85
CA ARG A 91 12.89 -7.49 8.43
C ARG A 91 13.11 -8.23 7.11
N GLY A 92 12.46 -9.37 6.92
CA GLY A 92 12.52 -10.14 5.68
C GLY A 92 12.05 -9.32 4.47
N TYR A 93 10.95 -8.57 4.60
CA TYR A 93 10.48 -7.64 3.58
C TYR A 93 11.47 -6.51 3.30
N ILE A 94 12.05 -5.92 4.35
CA ILE A 94 13.04 -4.83 4.21
C ILE A 94 14.32 -5.36 3.54
N ASP A 95 14.81 -6.54 3.92
CA ASP A 95 15.97 -7.16 3.30
C ASP A 95 15.71 -7.54 1.83
N ALA A 96 14.51 -8.07 1.53
CA ALA A 96 14.09 -8.35 0.17
C ALA A 96 13.99 -7.07 -0.67
N ALA A 97 13.40 -6.00 -0.13
CA ALA A 97 13.32 -4.71 -0.81
C ALA A 97 14.71 -4.16 -1.16
N ALA A 98 15.63 -4.19 -0.20
CA ALA A 98 17.02 -3.77 -0.44
C ALA A 98 17.73 -4.62 -1.51
N ALA A 99 17.54 -5.95 -1.49
CA ALA A 99 18.14 -6.88 -2.44
C ALA A 99 17.58 -6.71 -3.86
N LEU A 100 16.26 -6.52 -3.96
CA LEU A 100 15.53 -6.32 -5.22
C LEU A 100 15.69 -4.90 -5.79
N GLY A 101 16.14 -3.93 -4.99
CA GLY A 101 16.11 -2.52 -5.34
C GLY A 101 14.69 -1.96 -5.36
N ALA A 102 13.78 -2.53 -4.57
CA ALA A 102 12.41 -2.04 -4.46
C ALA A 102 12.39 -0.66 -3.79
N HIS A 103 11.51 0.22 -4.28
CA HIS A 103 11.48 1.62 -3.88
C HIS A 103 10.73 1.83 -2.55
N TRP A 104 9.77 0.93 -2.23
CA TRP A 104 9.00 1.00 -0.98
C TRP A 104 8.53 -0.38 -0.52
N VAL A 105 8.11 -0.43 0.74
CA VAL A 105 7.36 -1.56 1.31
C VAL A 105 6.12 -0.99 1.97
N THR A 106 4.93 -1.36 1.51
CA THR A 106 3.67 -1.02 2.18
C THR A 106 3.48 -1.93 3.39
N VAL A 107 3.21 -1.33 4.55
CA VAL A 107 3.08 -1.99 5.85
C VAL A 107 1.79 -1.59 6.55
N HIS A 108 1.31 -2.44 7.45
CA HIS A 108 0.07 -2.26 8.19
C HIS A 108 0.33 -2.04 9.69
N ALA A 109 -0.64 -1.44 10.40
CA ALA A 109 -0.53 -1.24 11.85
C ALA A 109 -0.94 -2.49 12.66
N GLY A 110 -1.55 -3.49 12.01
CA GLY A 110 -2.10 -4.68 12.63
C GLY A 110 -3.58 -4.56 12.97
N TYR A 111 -4.06 -5.43 13.86
CA TYR A 111 -5.49 -5.50 14.22
C TYR A 111 -5.69 -5.91 15.68
N HIS A 112 -6.92 -5.75 16.16
CA HIS A 112 -7.38 -6.13 17.51
C HIS A 112 -8.68 -6.95 17.47
N PHE A 113 -9.00 -7.61 18.60
CA PHE A 113 -10.22 -8.41 18.82
C PHE A 113 -11.20 -7.69 19.75
N SER A 114 -11.48 -6.41 19.51
CA SER A 114 -12.36 -5.53 20.32
C SER A 114 -11.88 -5.26 21.76
N THR A 115 -10.77 -5.86 22.20
CA THR A 115 -10.17 -5.64 23.51
C THR A 115 -8.70 -5.26 23.41
N LEU A 116 -8.17 -4.66 24.47
CA LEU A 116 -6.74 -4.29 24.57
C LEU A 116 -6.29 -3.35 23.42
N VAL A 117 -7.21 -2.55 22.86
CA VAL A 117 -6.94 -1.71 21.67
C VAL A 117 -5.70 -0.84 21.88
N THR A 118 -5.63 -0.08 22.97
CA THR A 118 -4.48 0.78 23.29
C THR A 118 -3.17 0.01 23.38
N GLN A 119 -3.18 -1.14 24.06
CA GLN A 119 -1.98 -1.99 24.20
C GLN A 119 -1.52 -2.54 22.83
N ARG A 120 -2.46 -2.92 21.97
CA ARG A 120 -2.16 -3.36 20.59
C ARG A 120 -1.63 -2.21 19.73
N MET A 121 -2.22 -1.03 19.84
CA MET A 121 -1.68 0.17 19.17
C MET A 121 -0.24 0.45 19.60
N GLU A 122 0.04 0.41 20.90
CA GLU A 122 1.39 0.63 21.44
C GLU A 122 2.38 -0.46 20.99
N ALA A 123 1.96 -1.73 20.96
CA ALA A 123 2.77 -2.83 20.47
C ALA A 123 3.08 -2.67 18.96
N GLY A 124 2.07 -2.33 18.17
CA GLY A 124 2.23 -2.03 16.74
C GLY A 124 3.18 -0.85 16.51
N LEU A 125 3.02 0.25 17.25
CA LEU A 125 3.92 1.40 17.17
C LEU A 125 5.37 1.02 17.52
N ALA A 126 5.57 0.29 18.60
CA ALA A 126 6.91 -0.12 19.01
C ALA A 126 7.58 -1.01 17.95
N ARG A 127 6.80 -1.88 17.30
CA ARG A 127 7.29 -2.76 16.22
C ARG A 127 7.59 -1.97 14.95
N LEU A 128 6.69 -1.08 14.54
CA LEU A 128 6.92 -0.22 13.38
C LEU A 128 8.16 0.67 13.57
N ARG A 129 8.38 1.22 14.77
CA ARG A 129 9.61 1.98 15.07
C ARG A 129 10.87 1.13 14.88
N ARG A 130 10.87 -0.14 15.34
CA ARG A 130 12.01 -1.05 15.12
C ARG A 130 12.19 -1.37 13.64
N ALA A 131 11.10 -1.59 12.91
CA ALA A 131 11.14 -1.84 11.47
C ALA A 131 11.68 -0.62 10.71
N VAL A 132 11.21 0.59 11.04
CA VAL A 132 11.70 1.84 10.44
C VAL A 132 13.19 2.07 10.74
N ALA A 133 13.63 1.90 11.98
CA ALA A 133 15.06 2.00 12.32
C ALA A 133 15.93 1.00 11.54
N TYR A 134 15.41 -0.20 11.29
CA TYR A 134 16.09 -1.17 10.43
C TYR A 134 16.05 -0.75 8.96
N ALA A 135 14.93 -0.28 8.46
CA ALA A 135 14.77 0.20 7.09
C ALA A 135 15.70 1.39 6.76
N GLU A 136 15.96 2.28 7.74
CA GLU A 136 16.96 3.35 7.60
C GLU A 136 18.37 2.79 7.29
N THR A 137 18.77 1.70 7.93
CA THR A 137 20.08 1.07 7.67
C THR A 137 20.17 0.44 6.28
N LYS A 138 19.03 0.19 5.65
CA LYS A 138 18.91 -0.42 4.32
C LYS A 138 18.50 0.57 3.22
N HIS A 139 18.23 1.82 3.58
CA HIS A 139 17.68 2.86 2.68
C HIS A 139 16.37 2.45 2.01
N VAL A 140 15.51 1.73 2.73
CA VAL A 140 14.19 1.28 2.27
C VAL A 140 13.12 2.18 2.89
N THR A 141 12.16 2.64 2.09
CA THR A 141 11.03 3.42 2.58
C THR A 141 9.87 2.50 2.95
N LEU A 142 9.33 2.64 4.16
CA LEU A 142 8.10 1.98 4.58
C LEU A 142 6.92 2.94 4.41
N LEU A 143 5.83 2.46 3.82
CA LEU A 143 4.58 3.20 3.66
C LEU A 143 3.52 2.61 4.60
N LEU A 144 3.07 3.37 5.59
CA LEU A 144 1.96 2.93 6.44
C LEU A 144 0.64 3.16 5.73
N GLU A 145 -0.10 2.08 5.49
CA GLU A 145 -1.42 2.12 4.88
C GLU A 145 -2.51 2.41 5.92
N ASN A 146 -3.51 3.24 5.55
CA ASN A 146 -4.78 3.29 6.27
C ASN A 146 -5.63 2.09 5.87
N LEU A 147 -6.04 1.29 6.85
CA LEU A 147 -6.84 0.10 6.61
C LEU A 147 -8.35 0.40 6.61
N ASN A 148 -9.13 -0.58 6.20
CA ASN A 148 -10.57 -0.50 6.13
C ASN A 148 -11.24 -0.65 7.50
N LYS A 149 -12.43 -0.09 7.61
CA LYS A 149 -13.32 -0.33 8.73
C LYS A 149 -14.04 -1.66 8.54
N GLU A 150 -13.95 -2.52 9.54
CA GLU A 150 -14.73 -3.76 9.60
C GLU A 150 -16.12 -3.54 10.22
N PRO A 151 -17.09 -4.39 9.90
CA PRO A 151 -18.40 -4.41 10.60
C PRO A 151 -18.23 -4.60 12.11
N PRO A 152 -19.17 -4.08 12.94
CA PRO A 152 -19.07 -4.19 14.40
C PRO A 152 -19.04 -5.63 14.94
N ASP A 153 -19.57 -6.58 14.18
CA ASP A 153 -19.62 -8.01 14.50
C ASP A 153 -18.47 -8.80 13.88
N ALA A 154 -17.49 -8.13 13.27
CA ALA A 154 -16.32 -8.79 12.72
C ALA A 154 -15.44 -9.39 13.83
N GLU A 155 -14.77 -10.48 13.52
CA GLU A 155 -13.85 -11.17 14.44
C GLU A 155 -12.62 -10.33 14.76
N VAL A 156 -12.14 -9.56 13.79
CA VAL A 156 -11.00 -8.64 13.95
C VAL A 156 -11.36 -7.25 13.46
N HIS A 157 -10.69 -6.24 14.02
CA HIS A 157 -10.79 -4.85 13.59
C HIS A 157 -9.40 -4.30 13.33
N TYR A 158 -9.17 -3.79 12.13
CA TYR A 158 -7.89 -3.23 11.74
C TYR A 158 -7.57 -1.94 12.50
N LEU A 159 -6.29 -1.75 12.79
CA LEU A 159 -5.75 -0.50 13.33
C LEU A 159 -5.34 0.45 12.20
N ALA A 160 -5.26 1.74 12.51
CA ALA A 160 -5.04 2.82 11.55
C ALA A 160 -6.17 2.94 10.50
N HIS A 161 -7.42 2.55 10.86
CA HIS A 161 -8.56 2.69 9.98
C HIS A 161 -9.26 4.05 10.11
N THR A 162 -9.15 4.74 11.26
CA THR A 162 -9.63 6.12 11.42
C THR A 162 -8.52 7.15 11.21
N ILE A 163 -8.93 8.41 10.99
CA ILE A 163 -7.98 9.54 10.89
C ILE A 163 -7.13 9.65 12.16
N GLU A 164 -7.76 9.55 13.32
CA GLU A 164 -7.11 9.66 14.63
C GLU A 164 -6.07 8.57 14.85
N GLU A 165 -6.42 7.31 14.55
CA GLU A 165 -5.51 6.19 14.69
C GLU A 165 -4.32 6.29 13.72
N TRP A 166 -4.58 6.60 12.44
CA TRP A 166 -3.53 6.73 11.44
C TRP A 166 -2.56 7.87 11.79
N ARG A 167 -3.12 9.05 12.19
CA ARG A 167 -2.34 10.18 12.71
C ARG A 167 -1.50 9.80 13.91
N TRP A 168 -2.08 9.06 14.85
CA TRP A 168 -1.38 8.63 16.07
C TRP A 168 -0.09 7.85 15.76
N TYR A 169 -0.07 7.03 14.70
CA TYR A 169 1.12 6.33 14.26
C TYR A 169 2.12 7.26 13.57
N TYR A 170 1.71 8.00 12.55
CA TYR A 170 2.67 8.77 11.76
C TYR A 170 3.24 9.97 12.49
N GLU A 171 2.52 10.58 13.42
CA GLU A 171 3.04 11.66 14.26
C GLU A 171 4.12 11.17 15.23
N LYS A 172 4.06 9.89 15.63
CA LYS A 172 5.03 9.27 16.56
C LYS A 172 6.24 8.63 15.89
N ILE A 173 6.24 8.52 14.56
CA ILE A 173 7.36 7.96 13.78
C ILE A 173 7.87 9.06 12.84
N GLN A 174 8.98 9.68 13.25
CA GLN A 174 9.65 10.72 12.46
C GLN A 174 10.91 10.13 11.81
N SER A 175 10.84 9.84 10.50
CA SER A 175 11.93 9.24 9.74
C SER A 175 11.79 9.57 8.27
N PRO A 176 12.88 9.81 7.54
CA PRO A 176 12.84 9.97 6.08
C PRO A 176 12.49 8.65 5.36
N CYS A 177 12.64 7.51 6.05
CA CYS A 177 12.29 6.18 5.56
C CYS A 177 10.88 5.74 5.98
N PHE A 178 10.03 6.67 6.43
CA PHE A 178 8.64 6.38 6.81
C PHE A 178 7.69 7.39 6.21
N ALA A 179 6.77 6.90 5.38
CA ALA A 179 5.78 7.70 4.66
C ALA A 179 4.40 7.00 4.71
N LEU A 180 3.45 7.44 3.91
CA LEU A 180 2.07 6.99 3.95
C LEU A 180 1.64 6.43 2.59
N SER A 181 0.88 5.33 2.63
CA SER A 181 0.05 4.83 1.54
C SER A 181 -1.40 5.14 1.87
N PHE A 182 -2.07 5.93 1.05
CA PHE A 182 -3.46 6.30 1.23
C PHE A 182 -4.37 5.43 0.37
N THR A 183 -5.10 4.52 1.01
CA THR A 183 -6.07 3.65 0.34
C THR A 183 -7.43 4.33 0.35
N ALA A 184 -7.82 4.83 -0.82
CA ALA A 184 -8.93 5.76 -0.96
C ALA A 184 -10.30 5.09 -0.72
N ASN A 185 -10.50 3.83 -1.17
CA ASN A 185 -11.71 3.07 -0.88
C ASN A 185 -11.88 2.80 0.63
N HIS A 186 -10.80 2.54 1.38
CA HIS A 186 -10.87 2.38 2.84
C HIS A 186 -11.38 3.66 3.53
N ALA A 187 -10.88 4.82 3.11
CA ALA A 187 -11.37 6.10 3.62
C ALA A 187 -12.82 6.37 3.22
N HIS A 188 -13.25 5.93 2.03
CA HIS A 188 -14.62 6.12 1.53
C HIS A 188 -15.68 5.40 2.39
N LEU A 189 -15.32 4.30 3.04
CA LEU A 189 -16.20 3.56 3.95
C LEU A 189 -16.57 4.34 5.24
N LEU A 190 -15.80 5.38 5.59
CA LEU A 190 -15.97 6.14 6.82
C LEU A 190 -16.81 7.39 6.61
N ALA A 191 -17.38 7.91 7.70
CA ALA A 191 -18.20 9.13 7.66
C ALA A 191 -17.41 10.35 7.16
N ASP A 192 -16.15 10.48 7.57
CA ASP A 192 -15.24 11.55 7.14
C ASP A 192 -14.94 11.48 5.64
N GLY A 193 -14.95 10.28 5.07
CA GLY A 193 -14.69 10.04 3.67
C GLY A 193 -13.30 10.46 3.22
N VAL A 194 -13.07 10.37 1.92
CA VAL A 194 -11.79 10.70 1.28
C VAL A 194 -11.33 12.11 1.60
N ILE A 195 -12.23 13.09 1.49
CA ILE A 195 -11.92 14.51 1.70
C ILE A 195 -11.53 14.78 3.16
N GLY A 196 -12.21 14.15 4.13
CA GLY A 196 -11.86 14.25 5.55
C GLY A 196 -10.42 13.76 5.79
N PHE A 197 -10.06 12.60 5.25
CA PHE A 197 -8.69 12.09 5.34
C PHE A 197 -7.67 13.03 4.69
N LEU A 198 -7.89 13.48 3.45
CA LEU A 198 -6.97 14.37 2.74
C LEU A 198 -6.82 15.75 3.40
N ASN A 199 -7.81 16.21 4.18
CA ASN A 199 -7.70 17.41 4.97
C ASN A 199 -6.92 17.23 6.28
N ALA A 200 -6.88 16.01 6.80
CA ALA A 200 -6.31 15.70 8.10
C ALA A 200 -4.84 15.23 8.04
N ILE A 201 -4.37 14.81 6.86
CA ILE A 201 -3.02 14.22 6.68
C ILE A 201 -2.06 15.19 5.99
N PRO A 202 -0.75 15.11 6.29
CA PRO A 202 0.27 15.85 5.57
C PRO A 202 0.51 15.20 4.20
N LEU A 203 0.00 15.83 3.15
CA LEU A 203 0.03 15.26 1.80
C LEU A 203 1.46 15.07 1.27
N ASP A 204 2.41 15.85 1.72
CA ASP A 204 3.84 15.71 1.41
C ASP A 204 4.47 14.41 1.93
N ARG A 205 3.81 13.74 2.89
CA ARG A 205 4.19 12.41 3.38
C ARG A 205 3.49 11.27 2.64
N VAL A 206 2.45 11.53 1.87
CA VAL A 206 1.77 10.51 1.07
C VAL A 206 2.58 10.24 -0.20
N ARG A 207 3.05 9.01 -0.36
CA ARG A 207 3.81 8.57 -1.53
C ARG A 207 2.98 7.75 -2.50
N GLU A 208 1.98 7.06 -1.99
CA GLU A 208 1.11 6.19 -2.76
C GLU A 208 -0.36 6.51 -2.45
N VAL A 209 -1.21 6.49 -3.49
CA VAL A 209 -2.68 6.50 -3.37
C VAL A 209 -3.22 5.24 -4.04
N ARG A 210 -3.80 4.32 -3.24
CA ARG A 210 -4.38 3.06 -3.74
C ARG A 210 -5.84 3.28 -4.15
N LEU A 211 -6.21 2.69 -5.28
CA LEU A 211 -7.47 2.91 -5.96
C LEU A 211 -8.24 1.59 -6.12
N ALA A 212 -9.43 1.53 -5.59
CA ALA A 212 -10.47 0.56 -5.90
C ALA A 212 -11.82 1.23 -5.73
N ASP A 213 -12.86 0.73 -6.39
CA ASP A 213 -14.22 1.19 -6.17
C ASP A 213 -14.86 0.43 -5.00
N CYS A 214 -15.82 1.05 -4.34
CA CYS A 214 -16.62 0.44 -3.29
C CYS A 214 -17.90 1.26 -3.10
N PHE A 215 -18.83 0.74 -2.28
CA PHE A 215 -20.00 1.51 -1.86
C PHE A 215 -19.74 2.19 -0.52
N ARG A 216 -20.04 3.48 -0.44
CA ARG A 216 -19.98 4.22 0.83
C ARG A 216 -20.86 3.56 1.89
N HIS A 217 -20.34 3.46 3.11
CA HIS A 217 -21.00 2.76 4.23
C HIS A 217 -21.24 1.25 3.99
N GLY A 218 -20.65 0.69 2.95
CA GLY A 218 -20.68 -0.75 2.67
C GLY A 218 -19.67 -1.53 3.50
N LYS A 219 -19.42 -2.76 3.04
CA LYS A 219 -18.27 -3.56 3.47
C LYS A 219 -17.07 -3.21 2.60
N GLU A 220 -15.89 -3.51 3.10
CA GLU A 220 -14.68 -3.44 2.29
C GLU A 220 -14.83 -4.28 1.02
N GLN A 221 -14.55 -3.65 -0.12
CA GLN A 221 -14.62 -4.25 -1.47
C GLN A 221 -13.58 -3.58 -2.35
N HIS A 222 -13.02 -4.36 -3.28
CA HIS A 222 -12.13 -3.88 -4.32
C HIS A 222 -12.80 -4.04 -5.68
N LEU A 223 -13.81 -3.22 -5.93
CA LEU A 223 -14.60 -3.24 -7.17
C LEU A 223 -13.86 -2.50 -8.30
N LEU A 224 -14.23 -2.85 -9.55
CA LEU A 224 -13.80 -2.08 -10.71
C LEU A 224 -14.42 -0.68 -10.67
N PRO A 225 -13.70 0.34 -11.17
CA PRO A 225 -14.24 1.69 -11.31
C PRO A 225 -15.58 1.71 -12.06
N GLY A 226 -16.59 2.31 -11.41
CA GLY A 226 -17.97 2.40 -11.92
C GLY A 226 -18.90 1.26 -11.46
N GLN A 227 -18.42 0.32 -10.67
CA GLN A 227 -19.27 -0.70 -10.04
C GLN A 227 -19.75 -0.31 -8.65
N GLY A 228 -19.10 0.67 -8.01
CA GLY A 228 -19.49 1.27 -6.73
C GLY A 228 -19.99 2.70 -6.91
N ASP A 229 -19.78 3.52 -5.89
CA ASP A 229 -20.17 4.94 -5.88
C ASP A 229 -18.98 5.88 -5.60
N PHE A 230 -17.74 5.41 -5.83
CA PHE A 230 -16.54 6.19 -5.57
C PHE A 230 -16.30 7.26 -6.65
N ASP A 231 -16.09 8.51 -6.24
CA ASP A 231 -15.82 9.64 -7.15
C ASP A 231 -14.32 9.75 -7.50
N PHE A 232 -13.85 8.93 -8.44
CA PHE A 232 -12.47 9.01 -8.94
C PHE A 232 -12.11 10.37 -9.56
N PRO A 233 -12.97 11.00 -10.41
CA PRO A 233 -12.68 12.33 -10.92
C PRO A 233 -12.49 13.36 -9.81
N GLY A 234 -13.34 13.32 -8.77
CA GLY A 234 -13.23 14.18 -7.60
C GLY A 234 -11.92 13.99 -6.84
N LEU A 235 -11.54 12.73 -6.59
CA LEU A 235 -10.25 12.39 -5.95
C LEU A 235 -9.07 12.98 -6.73
N PHE A 236 -9.02 12.74 -8.04
CA PHE A 236 -7.90 13.20 -8.85
C PHE A 236 -7.82 14.73 -8.91
N ARG A 237 -8.96 15.43 -9.05
CA ARG A 237 -9.01 16.91 -9.01
C ARG A 237 -8.48 17.46 -7.70
N ASP A 238 -8.89 16.87 -6.57
CA ASP A 238 -8.50 17.34 -5.24
C ASP A 238 -7.00 17.12 -5.02
N LEU A 239 -6.47 15.96 -5.38
CA LEU A 239 -5.04 15.65 -5.27
C LEU A 239 -4.19 16.53 -6.20
N ASP A 240 -4.62 16.74 -7.44
CA ASP A 240 -3.94 17.64 -8.39
C ASP A 240 -3.91 19.08 -7.87
N ALA A 241 -5.05 19.58 -7.35
CA ALA A 241 -5.16 20.91 -6.78
C ALA A 241 -4.26 21.12 -5.54
N ARG A 242 -4.05 20.06 -4.76
CA ARG A 242 -3.15 20.06 -3.58
C ARG A 242 -1.69 19.83 -3.95
N GLY A 243 -1.37 19.56 -5.22
CA GLY A 243 0.01 19.33 -5.68
C GLY A 243 0.58 17.97 -5.30
N PHE A 244 -0.24 16.91 -5.29
CA PHE A 244 0.25 15.55 -5.05
C PHE A 244 1.27 15.13 -6.11
N THR A 245 2.40 14.60 -5.68
CA THR A 245 3.53 14.21 -6.54
C THR A 245 3.88 12.72 -6.44
N GLY A 246 3.16 11.96 -5.64
CA GLY A 246 3.35 10.51 -5.51
C GLY A 246 2.73 9.75 -6.69
N HIS A 247 2.66 8.45 -6.54
CA HIS A 247 2.03 7.57 -7.55
C HIS A 247 0.66 7.07 -7.09
N TYR A 248 -0.11 6.58 -8.06
CA TYR A 248 -1.36 5.86 -7.81
C TYR A 248 -1.16 4.38 -8.06
N MET A 249 -1.93 3.52 -7.37
CA MET A 249 -1.88 2.08 -7.49
C MET A 249 -3.28 1.51 -7.68
N ASN A 250 -3.60 0.97 -8.85
CA ASN A 250 -4.84 0.19 -9.01
C ASN A 250 -4.73 -1.11 -8.22
N ALA A 251 -5.66 -1.36 -7.31
CA ALA A 251 -5.64 -2.46 -6.35
C ALA A 251 -7.00 -3.16 -6.26
N PHE A 252 -7.39 -3.88 -7.34
CA PHE A 252 -8.60 -4.69 -7.39
C PHE A 252 -8.36 -6.02 -8.15
N ASP A 253 -9.38 -6.86 -8.34
CA ASP A 253 -9.19 -8.30 -8.59
C ASP A 253 -8.31 -8.69 -9.78
N ALA A 254 -8.69 -8.38 -10.99
CA ALA A 254 -8.00 -8.91 -12.16
C ALA A 254 -6.96 -7.92 -12.71
N ILE A 255 -5.79 -8.43 -13.06
CA ILE A 255 -4.70 -7.61 -13.62
C ILE A 255 -5.13 -6.91 -14.92
N ASP A 256 -5.87 -7.61 -15.78
CA ASP A 256 -6.33 -7.07 -17.06
C ASP A 256 -7.36 -5.93 -16.86
N ASP A 257 -8.21 -6.05 -15.84
CA ASP A 257 -9.17 -5.01 -15.46
C ASP A 257 -8.43 -3.77 -14.90
N MET A 258 -7.42 -3.98 -14.05
CA MET A 258 -6.58 -2.89 -13.55
C MET A 258 -5.83 -2.19 -14.69
N LEU A 259 -5.37 -2.94 -15.69
CA LEU A 259 -4.73 -2.37 -16.89
C LEU A 259 -5.70 -1.53 -17.72
N ALA A 260 -6.94 -2.01 -17.92
CA ALA A 260 -7.99 -1.29 -18.63
C ALA A 260 -8.38 0.01 -17.89
N ALA A 261 -8.57 -0.06 -16.57
CA ALA A 261 -8.86 1.11 -15.74
C ALA A 261 -7.71 2.13 -15.75
N ARG A 262 -6.45 1.66 -15.69
CA ARG A 262 -5.27 2.52 -15.83
C ARG A 262 -5.32 3.32 -17.14
N ALA A 263 -5.62 2.66 -18.24
CA ALA A 263 -5.74 3.32 -19.56
C ALA A 263 -6.85 4.40 -19.54
N ALA A 264 -8.02 4.09 -18.94
CA ALA A 264 -9.12 5.03 -18.80
C ALA A 264 -8.72 6.26 -17.95
N PHE A 265 -8.12 6.06 -16.78
CA PHE A 265 -7.69 7.14 -15.88
C PHE A 265 -6.61 8.06 -16.46
N MET A 266 -5.84 7.58 -17.43
CA MET A 266 -4.83 8.36 -18.14
C MET A 266 -5.38 9.16 -19.32
N THR A 267 -6.65 9.00 -19.68
CA THR A 267 -7.25 9.73 -20.81
C THR A 267 -7.58 11.18 -20.44
N PRO A 268 -7.44 12.16 -21.36
CA PRO A 268 -7.87 13.54 -21.12
C PRO A 268 -9.36 13.67 -20.80
N ALA A 269 -10.21 12.78 -21.35
CA ALA A 269 -11.65 12.77 -21.08
C ALA A 269 -11.96 12.56 -19.60
N PHE A 270 -11.20 11.69 -18.91
CA PHE A 270 -11.36 11.45 -17.49
C PHE A 270 -10.90 12.64 -16.63
N THR A 271 -9.98 13.45 -17.17
CA THR A 271 -9.46 14.66 -16.52
C THR A 271 -10.39 15.86 -16.70
N MET A 272 -11.21 15.88 -17.77
CA MET A 272 -12.06 17.01 -18.18
C MET A 272 -13.55 16.84 -17.83
N MET A 273 -13.98 15.75 -17.21
CA MET A 273 -15.32 15.62 -16.64
C MET A 273 -15.42 16.39 -15.32
N THR A 274 -15.12 17.67 -15.43
CA THR A 274 -15.13 18.65 -14.32
C THR A 274 -16.25 19.65 -14.51
#